data_2e9dd0d4a0610712ac66c2967f4f5422
#
_entry.id   2e9dd0d4a0610712ac66c2967f4f5422
#
_cell.length_a   1.000
_cell.length_b   1.000
_cell.length_c   1.000
_cell.angle_alpha   90.00
_cell.angle_beta   90.00
_cell.angle_gamma   90.00
#
_symmetry.space_group_name_H-M   'P 1'
#
loop_
_entity.id
_entity.type
_entity.pdbx_description
1 polymer ?
#
loop_
_entity_poly.entity_id
_entity_poly.type
_entity_poly.pdbx_seq_one_letter_code
_entity_poly.pdbx_strand_id
1 'polypeptide(L)'
;MATLGCIQAKMGRTTYYICKMAAGELIDKVGIAKELPEWPDMTAEEKMQRECDIKRIVEEIVPYVTDDPDRFFSSLIVDIYSGFDEIRFEPLSKVVGNIPDAYAVPMADMGFITLPGKERLIALDGQHRLLSLKIAIRGIMGVLGGTKTFAAMNKLQPHPELANEELCIILVEHTDTAKIRKIFNKINKYAKQTSRSDNIITSDDDTFAVIARRLFKEGGPLAPINGIDLVNWKSNTLSQRSKNLTTLSALYTIAETILKDKKYSSKMLPDNAALEEAYQTIASFWRITLDGVQAYQQYLELTRNNKPVSNLREENLLLKPVTQMALAHVALMAQRKEISWDSVVGKLNQIDWSFNNELWFNILVIGSANKKMITGKDSIRSAGMVIAYMVMGNQMTRSEVDDVRQIIRNARNDDSATLPRMIP
;
A
#
# COMPACT_ATOMS: atom_id res chain seq x y z
N MET A 1 5.09 36.76 -15.61
CA MET A 1 5.46 37.40 -14.32
C MET A 1 4.39 37.05 -13.29
N ALA A 2 4.78 36.56 -12.12
CA ALA A 2 3.88 36.23 -11.01
C ALA A 2 4.49 36.73 -9.71
N THR A 3 3.67 37.32 -8.83
CA THR A 3 4.10 37.75 -7.50
C THR A 3 3.35 36.89 -6.48
N LEU A 4 4.09 36.19 -5.62
CA LEU A 4 3.55 35.28 -4.61
C LEU A 4 3.80 35.86 -3.23
N GLY A 5 2.76 35.91 -2.39
CA GLY A 5 2.96 36.11 -0.96
C GLY A 5 3.68 34.88 -0.37
N CYS A 6 4.69 35.11 0.46
CA CYS A 6 5.52 34.04 1.00
C CYS A 6 6.06 34.36 2.39
N ILE A 7 6.52 33.30 3.06
CA ILE A 7 7.33 33.37 4.27
C ILE A 7 8.73 32.92 3.88
N GLN A 8 9.73 33.78 4.06
CA GLN A 8 11.14 33.39 3.90
C GLN A 8 11.60 32.69 5.14
N ALA A 9 12.29 31.55 4.96
CA ALA A 9 12.86 30.80 6.07
C ALA A 9 14.28 30.31 5.71
N LYS A 10 15.05 29.95 6.74
CA LYS A 10 16.42 29.45 6.58
C LYS A 10 16.66 28.24 7.44
N MET A 11 17.19 27.19 6.84
CA MET A 11 17.66 26.01 7.55
C MET A 11 19.12 25.71 7.20
N GLY A 12 20.01 25.87 8.16
CA GLY A 12 21.46 25.79 7.92
C GLY A 12 21.91 26.84 6.93
N ARG A 13 22.40 26.43 5.75
CA ARG A 13 22.83 27.32 4.65
C ARG A 13 21.81 27.42 3.53
N THR A 14 20.58 26.92 3.72
CA THR A 14 19.55 26.90 2.69
C THR A 14 18.47 27.88 3.03
N THR A 15 18.28 28.88 2.17
CA THR A 15 17.12 29.78 2.19
C THR A 15 16.02 29.15 1.35
N TYR A 16 14.77 29.26 1.79
CA TYR A 16 13.60 28.78 1.09
C TYR A 16 12.40 29.67 1.38
N TYR A 17 11.37 29.57 0.53
CA TYR A 17 10.18 30.39 0.61
C TYR A 17 8.94 29.48 0.65
N ILE A 18 8.09 29.67 1.62
CA ILE A 18 6.81 28.95 1.74
C ILE A 18 5.75 29.82 1.11
N CYS A 19 5.16 29.33 0.02
CA CYS A 19 4.17 30.06 -0.78
C CYS A 19 2.92 29.21 -1.00
N LYS A 20 1.83 29.85 -1.43
CA LYS A 20 0.71 29.17 -2.08
C LYS A 20 0.70 29.49 -3.57
N MET A 21 0.26 28.53 -4.37
CA MET A 21 0.09 28.71 -5.81
C MET A 21 -1.16 27.97 -6.28
N ALA A 22 -1.89 28.55 -7.22
CA ALA A 22 -3.00 27.85 -7.85
C ALA A 22 -2.51 26.67 -8.66
N ALA A 23 -3.27 25.57 -8.66
CA ALA A 23 -2.88 24.34 -9.36
C ALA A 23 -2.64 24.56 -10.86
N GLY A 24 -3.46 25.40 -11.52
CA GLY A 24 -3.28 25.78 -12.91
C GLY A 24 -1.95 26.49 -13.16
N GLU A 25 -1.60 27.44 -12.32
CA GLU A 25 -0.32 28.14 -12.42
C GLU A 25 0.86 27.21 -12.12
N LEU A 26 0.72 26.33 -11.12
CA LEU A 26 1.73 25.35 -10.73
C LEU A 26 2.07 24.42 -11.89
N ILE A 27 1.07 23.85 -12.55
CA ILE A 27 1.29 22.91 -13.67
C ILE A 27 1.87 23.58 -14.92
N ASP A 28 1.69 24.90 -15.07
CA ASP A 28 2.27 25.67 -16.17
C ASP A 28 3.73 26.03 -15.93
N LYS A 29 4.10 26.34 -14.70
CA LYS A 29 5.41 26.89 -14.35
C LYS A 29 6.40 25.84 -13.88
N VAL A 30 5.95 24.75 -13.25
CA VAL A 30 6.83 23.77 -12.63
C VAL A 30 6.97 22.54 -13.52
N GLY A 31 8.22 22.22 -13.85
CA GLY A 31 8.61 21.01 -14.57
C GLY A 31 8.92 19.83 -13.64
N ILE A 32 9.09 18.66 -14.24
CA ILE A 32 9.56 17.45 -13.57
C ILE A 32 11.05 17.23 -13.88
N ALA A 33 11.72 16.36 -13.11
CA ALA A 33 13.16 16.13 -13.26
C ALA A 33 13.57 15.66 -14.67
N LYS A 34 12.68 14.99 -15.40
CA LYS A 34 12.91 14.59 -16.80
C LYS A 34 13.10 15.76 -17.76
N GLU A 35 12.64 16.95 -17.38
CA GLU A 35 12.77 18.17 -18.15
C GLU A 35 14.10 18.92 -17.89
N LEU A 36 14.94 18.42 -16.97
CA LEU A 36 16.27 18.97 -16.71
C LEU A 36 17.19 18.77 -17.91
N PRO A 37 18.03 19.77 -18.26
CA PRO A 37 19.03 19.63 -19.33
C PRO A 37 20.00 18.48 -19.10
N GLU A 38 20.38 18.19 -17.83
CA GLU A 38 21.30 17.13 -17.43
C GLU A 38 20.65 15.74 -17.42
N TRP A 39 19.35 15.62 -17.67
CA TRP A 39 18.69 14.33 -17.65
C TRP A 39 19.35 13.26 -18.53
N PRO A 40 19.81 13.56 -19.77
CA PRO A 40 20.51 12.58 -20.61
C PRO A 40 21.75 12.01 -19.95
N ASP A 41 22.49 12.84 -19.20
CA ASP A 41 23.80 12.54 -18.61
C ASP A 41 23.71 11.93 -17.21
N MET A 42 22.50 11.83 -16.63
CA MET A 42 22.30 11.19 -15.34
C MET A 42 22.52 9.69 -15.38
N THR A 43 23.04 9.12 -14.28
CA THR A 43 23.19 7.68 -14.12
C THR A 43 21.84 6.97 -14.11
N ALA A 44 21.84 5.65 -14.34
CA ALA A 44 20.62 4.85 -14.32
C ALA A 44 19.92 4.90 -12.94
N GLU A 45 20.71 4.88 -11.85
CA GLU A 45 20.17 5.00 -10.49
C GLU A 45 19.52 6.35 -10.23
N GLU A 46 20.13 7.45 -10.70
CA GLU A 46 19.58 8.80 -10.56
C GLU A 46 18.29 8.96 -11.36
N LYS A 47 18.23 8.41 -12.58
CA LYS A 47 17.00 8.39 -13.39
C LYS A 47 15.90 7.60 -12.72
N MET A 48 16.21 6.40 -12.22
CA MET A 48 15.23 5.51 -11.58
C MET A 48 14.61 6.15 -10.32
N GLN A 49 15.37 6.89 -9.53
CA GLN A 49 14.85 7.62 -8.35
C GLN A 49 13.95 8.80 -8.70
N ARG A 50 14.04 9.30 -9.92
CA ARG A 50 13.31 10.49 -10.41
C ARG A 50 12.24 10.16 -11.45
N GLU A 51 12.13 8.91 -11.85
CA GLU A 51 11.11 8.46 -12.80
C GLU A 51 9.75 8.38 -12.12
N CYS A 52 8.73 8.90 -12.81
CA CYS A 52 7.37 8.88 -12.31
C CYS A 52 6.69 7.55 -12.66
N ASP A 53 6.11 6.89 -11.68
CA ASP A 53 5.24 5.73 -11.88
C ASP A 53 3.89 6.18 -12.46
N ILE A 54 3.80 6.17 -13.80
CA ILE A 54 2.61 6.61 -14.53
C ILE A 54 1.39 5.77 -14.20
N LYS A 55 1.58 4.46 -13.99
CA LYS A 55 0.48 3.57 -13.63
C LYS A 55 -0.14 3.98 -12.29
N ARG A 56 0.69 4.18 -11.28
CA ARG A 56 0.25 4.66 -9.97
C ARG A 56 -0.43 6.03 -10.05
N ILE A 57 0.13 6.94 -10.84
CA ILE A 57 -0.46 8.27 -11.02
C ILE A 57 -1.87 8.16 -11.57
N VAL A 58 -2.07 7.39 -12.64
CA VAL A 58 -3.35 7.31 -13.34
C VAL A 58 -4.38 6.47 -12.58
N GLU A 59 -3.96 5.37 -11.95
CA GLU A 59 -4.88 4.43 -11.28
C GLU A 59 -5.19 4.82 -9.83
N GLU A 60 -4.31 5.60 -9.17
CA GLU A 60 -4.47 5.92 -7.75
C GLU A 60 -4.56 7.41 -7.47
N ILE A 61 -3.59 8.23 -7.96
CA ILE A 61 -3.49 9.62 -7.54
C ILE A 61 -4.48 10.51 -8.28
N VAL A 62 -4.67 10.30 -9.60
CA VAL A 62 -5.67 11.10 -10.36
C VAL A 62 -7.08 10.87 -9.83
N PRO A 63 -7.58 9.62 -9.62
CA PRO A 63 -8.89 9.42 -8.99
C PRO A 63 -9.02 10.06 -7.61
N TYR A 64 -7.99 9.99 -6.76
CA TYR A 64 -7.99 10.68 -5.47
C TYR A 64 -8.19 12.19 -5.63
N VAL A 65 -7.53 12.80 -6.61
CA VAL A 65 -7.63 14.25 -6.84
C VAL A 65 -8.99 14.64 -7.44
N THR A 66 -9.59 13.79 -8.28
CA THR A 66 -10.85 14.12 -8.97
C THR A 66 -12.08 13.78 -8.17
N ASP A 67 -12.06 12.68 -7.42
CA ASP A 67 -13.26 12.07 -6.86
C ASP A 67 -13.40 12.27 -5.34
N ASP A 68 -12.29 12.54 -4.63
CA ASP A 68 -12.31 12.74 -3.18
C ASP A 68 -12.59 14.21 -2.83
N PRO A 69 -13.71 14.53 -2.16
CA PRO A 69 -14.01 15.89 -1.73
C PRO A 69 -13.05 16.42 -0.65
N ASP A 70 -12.46 15.51 0.15
CA ASP A 70 -11.50 15.82 1.22
C ASP A 70 -10.04 15.72 0.76
N ARG A 71 -9.80 15.78 -0.56
CA ARG A 71 -8.47 15.70 -1.16
C ARG A 71 -7.52 16.75 -0.59
N PHE A 72 -6.32 16.32 -0.28
CA PHE A 72 -5.27 17.18 0.25
C PHE A 72 -3.89 16.70 -0.23
N PHE A 73 -3.07 17.63 -0.71
CA PHE A 73 -1.66 17.37 -0.98
C PHE A 73 -0.76 18.09 0.01
N SER A 74 0.22 17.40 0.57
CA SER A 74 1.33 18.04 1.26
C SER A 74 2.10 18.94 0.30
N SER A 75 2.88 19.91 0.83
CA SER A 75 3.67 20.85 0.03
C SER A 75 4.56 20.17 -1.01
N LEU A 76 4.67 20.78 -2.19
CA LEU A 76 5.68 20.41 -3.17
C LEU A 76 6.97 21.17 -2.87
N ILE A 77 8.13 20.52 -3.02
CA ILE A 77 9.43 21.17 -2.91
C ILE A 77 9.95 21.41 -4.32
N VAL A 78 10.18 22.68 -4.65
CA VAL A 78 10.49 23.14 -5.98
C VAL A 78 11.83 23.88 -5.97
N ASP A 79 12.75 23.45 -6.82
CA ASP A 79 14.03 24.10 -7.06
C ASP A 79 13.85 25.25 -8.06
N ILE A 80 14.40 26.40 -7.74
CA ILE A 80 14.54 27.50 -8.67
C ILE A 80 15.83 27.25 -9.48
N TYR A 81 15.74 26.30 -10.43
CA TYR A 81 16.89 25.72 -11.15
C TYR A 81 17.73 26.76 -11.92
N SER A 82 17.06 27.75 -12.54
CA SER A 82 17.75 28.85 -13.24
C SER A 82 16.93 30.13 -13.20
N GLY A 83 17.59 31.27 -13.43
CA GLY A 83 16.96 32.57 -13.39
C GLY A 83 16.80 33.13 -11.97
N PHE A 84 17.46 32.54 -10.97
CA PHE A 84 17.37 32.97 -9.58
C PHE A 84 17.84 34.44 -9.38
N ASP A 85 18.86 34.87 -10.10
CA ASP A 85 19.39 36.25 -10.00
C ASP A 85 18.35 37.33 -10.36
N GLU A 86 17.32 36.96 -11.11
CA GLU A 86 16.22 37.85 -11.48
C GLU A 86 15.05 37.81 -10.47
N ILE A 87 15.04 36.84 -9.54
CA ILE A 87 14.02 36.71 -8.52
C ILE A 87 14.30 37.62 -7.35
N ARG A 88 13.30 38.34 -6.91
CA ARG A 88 13.41 39.28 -5.80
C ARG A 88 12.42 38.93 -4.70
N PHE A 89 12.94 38.85 -3.49
CA PHE A 89 12.14 38.85 -2.28
C PHE A 89 12.08 40.26 -1.72
N GLU A 90 10.85 40.75 -1.52
CA GLU A 90 10.59 42.01 -0.90
C GLU A 90 9.88 41.81 0.43
N PRO A 91 10.56 42.09 1.58
CA PRO A 91 9.93 42.01 2.89
C PRO A 91 8.68 42.88 2.99
N LEU A 92 7.67 42.38 3.69
CA LEU A 92 6.42 43.11 3.89
C LEU A 92 6.63 44.48 4.49
N SER A 93 7.61 44.65 5.37
CA SER A 93 8.02 45.91 5.98
C SER A 93 8.45 47.01 4.98
N LYS A 94 8.86 46.63 3.76
CA LYS A 94 9.18 47.55 2.69
C LYS A 94 7.99 47.94 1.83
N VAL A 95 6.94 47.11 1.84
CA VAL A 95 5.76 47.27 0.99
C VAL A 95 4.62 47.95 1.76
N VAL A 96 4.51 47.67 3.05
CA VAL A 96 3.49 48.21 3.95
C VAL A 96 4.14 49.22 4.87
N GLY A 97 3.72 50.50 4.77
CA GLY A 97 4.38 51.60 5.42
C GLY A 97 4.38 51.64 6.94
N ASN A 98 3.50 50.90 7.63
CA ASN A 98 3.46 50.83 9.09
C ASN A 98 2.96 49.47 9.56
N ILE A 99 3.82 48.70 10.23
CA ILE A 99 3.48 47.46 10.88
C ILE A 99 3.39 47.71 12.38
N PRO A 100 2.24 47.45 13.04
CA PRO A 100 2.15 47.61 14.50
C PRO A 100 3.18 46.74 15.22
N ASP A 101 3.75 47.25 16.31
CA ASP A 101 4.83 46.58 17.08
C ASP A 101 4.48 45.13 17.47
N ALA A 102 3.22 44.87 17.79
CA ALA A 102 2.75 43.53 18.14
C ALA A 102 2.92 42.49 17.00
N TYR A 103 3.01 42.94 15.75
CA TYR A 103 3.15 42.09 14.56
C TYR A 103 4.55 42.15 13.94
N ALA A 104 5.42 43.06 14.40
CA ALA A 104 6.73 43.27 13.82
C ALA A 104 7.58 41.98 13.77
N VAL A 105 7.62 41.23 14.86
CA VAL A 105 8.38 39.96 14.93
C VAL A 105 7.76 38.86 14.07
N PRO A 106 6.46 38.50 14.20
CA PRO A 106 5.88 37.43 13.37
C PRO A 106 5.80 37.76 11.88
N MET A 107 5.88 39.03 11.51
CA MET A 107 5.84 39.49 10.10
C MET A 107 7.23 39.77 9.51
N ALA A 108 8.31 39.63 10.29
CA ALA A 108 9.67 39.97 9.84
C ALA A 108 10.11 39.20 8.59
N ASP A 109 9.71 37.91 8.52
CA ASP A 109 10.05 37.00 7.43
C ASP A 109 8.94 36.88 6.37
N MET A 110 7.85 37.62 6.50
CA MET A 110 6.79 37.69 5.51
C MET A 110 7.12 38.72 4.40
N GLY A 111 6.70 38.37 3.20
CA GLY A 111 6.93 39.27 2.06
C GLY A 111 6.38 38.73 0.75
N PHE A 112 6.92 39.23 -0.33
CA PHE A 112 6.53 38.85 -1.68
C PHE A 112 7.75 38.37 -2.45
N ILE A 113 7.59 37.26 -3.18
CA ILE A 113 8.57 36.79 -4.14
C ILE A 113 8.03 37.02 -5.55
N THR A 114 8.80 37.68 -6.39
CA THR A 114 8.42 37.94 -7.78
C THR A 114 9.17 37.01 -8.71
N LEU A 115 8.39 36.24 -9.48
CA LEU A 115 8.84 35.33 -10.53
C LEU A 115 8.71 36.06 -11.89
N PRO A 116 9.79 36.47 -12.54
CA PRO A 116 9.72 37.28 -13.77
C PRO A 116 9.23 36.49 -15.00
N GLY A 117 9.22 35.14 -14.95
CA GLY A 117 8.76 34.28 -16.03
C GLY A 117 9.88 33.75 -16.91
N LYS A 118 11.14 33.98 -16.57
CA LYS A 118 12.34 33.43 -17.24
C LYS A 118 12.99 32.32 -16.43
N GLU A 119 12.58 32.20 -15.17
CA GLU A 119 13.04 31.14 -14.27
C GLU A 119 12.56 29.77 -14.73
N ARG A 120 13.38 28.77 -14.48
CA ARG A 120 13.01 27.36 -14.61
C ARG A 120 12.81 26.79 -13.22
N LEU A 121 11.60 26.33 -12.95
CA LEU A 121 11.19 25.72 -11.70
C LEU A 121 11.07 24.21 -11.89
N ILE A 122 11.71 23.42 -11.02
CA ILE A 122 11.72 21.95 -11.12
C ILE A 122 11.30 21.33 -9.78
N ALA A 123 10.33 20.45 -9.81
CA ALA A 123 9.90 19.72 -8.61
C ALA A 123 11.00 18.77 -8.12
N LEU A 124 11.51 18.98 -6.91
CA LEU A 124 12.42 18.08 -6.19
C LEU A 124 11.65 16.97 -5.48
N ASP A 125 10.54 17.34 -4.83
CA ASP A 125 9.58 16.39 -4.25
C ASP A 125 8.17 16.73 -4.74
N GLY A 126 7.34 15.71 -4.85
CA GLY A 126 5.96 15.82 -5.30
C GLY A 126 5.79 15.72 -6.83
N GLN A 127 6.75 15.18 -7.58
CA GLN A 127 6.62 15.02 -9.04
C GLN A 127 5.39 14.20 -9.44
N HIS A 128 5.05 13.14 -8.69
CA HIS A 128 3.85 12.34 -8.92
C HIS A 128 2.58 13.18 -8.70
N ARG A 129 2.55 14.01 -7.65
CA ARG A 129 1.45 14.94 -7.34
C ARG A 129 1.30 16.00 -8.43
N LEU A 130 2.41 16.59 -8.86
CA LEU A 130 2.43 17.57 -9.95
C LEU A 130 1.90 16.97 -11.26
N LEU A 131 2.38 15.76 -11.62
CA LEU A 131 1.97 15.10 -12.85
C LEU A 131 0.50 14.63 -12.80
N SER A 132 0.02 14.21 -11.61
CA SER A 132 -1.40 13.89 -11.44
C SER A 132 -2.31 15.11 -11.62
N LEU A 133 -1.92 16.28 -11.12
CA LEU A 133 -2.64 17.54 -11.36
C LEU A 133 -2.63 17.91 -12.85
N LYS A 134 -1.48 17.78 -13.53
CA LYS A 134 -1.40 18.03 -14.98
C LYS A 134 -2.39 17.14 -15.75
N ILE A 135 -2.45 15.84 -15.41
CA ILE A 135 -3.34 14.88 -16.05
C ILE A 135 -4.81 15.14 -15.67
N ALA A 136 -5.10 15.41 -14.40
CA ALA A 136 -6.46 15.71 -13.95
C ALA A 136 -7.04 16.96 -14.63
N ILE A 137 -6.26 18.03 -14.74
CA ILE A 137 -6.71 19.30 -15.29
C ILE A 137 -6.77 19.27 -16.83
N ARG A 138 -5.73 18.70 -17.50
CA ARG A 138 -5.56 18.75 -18.97
C ARG A 138 -5.96 17.49 -19.69
N GLY A 139 -6.25 16.42 -18.97
CA GLY A 139 -6.44 15.10 -19.53
C GLY A 139 -5.12 14.39 -19.88
N ILE A 140 -5.19 13.09 -20.00
CA ILE A 140 -4.03 12.21 -20.28
C ILE A 140 -3.36 12.53 -21.61
N MET A 141 -4.15 12.77 -22.65
CA MET A 141 -3.66 13.06 -24.00
C MET A 141 -2.88 14.37 -24.08
N GLY A 142 -3.30 15.38 -23.30
CA GLY A 142 -2.62 16.68 -23.24
C GLY A 142 -1.26 16.65 -22.53
N VAL A 143 -0.97 15.59 -21.77
CA VAL A 143 0.24 15.50 -20.94
C VAL A 143 1.22 14.43 -21.43
N LEU A 144 0.73 13.24 -21.76
CA LEU A 144 1.56 12.07 -22.06
C LEU A 144 1.62 11.73 -23.57
N GLY A 145 0.80 12.39 -24.37
CA GLY A 145 0.70 12.11 -25.81
C GLY A 145 0.03 10.77 -26.14
N GLY A 146 -0.22 10.55 -27.43
CA GLY A 146 -1.04 9.44 -27.92
C GLY A 146 -0.30 8.11 -28.09
N THR A 147 0.31 7.54 -27.07
CA THR A 147 0.80 6.16 -27.17
C THR A 147 -0.34 5.17 -26.97
N LYS A 148 -0.35 4.09 -27.75
CA LYS A 148 -1.40 3.04 -27.71
C LYS A 148 -1.58 2.42 -26.30
N THR A 149 -0.57 2.47 -25.46
CA THR A 149 -0.59 1.97 -24.07
C THR A 149 -1.57 2.76 -23.18
N PHE A 150 -1.84 4.02 -23.51
CA PHE A 150 -2.75 4.89 -22.76
C PHE A 150 -4.16 4.97 -23.37
N ALA A 151 -4.41 4.34 -24.51
CA ALA A 151 -5.74 4.32 -25.13
C ALA A 151 -6.79 3.61 -24.23
N ALA A 152 -6.37 2.64 -23.42
CA ALA A 152 -7.24 2.00 -22.43
C ALA A 152 -7.57 2.90 -21.22
N MET A 153 -6.78 3.95 -21.00
CA MET A 153 -6.91 4.93 -19.91
C MET A 153 -7.77 6.14 -20.31
N ASN A 154 -8.33 6.14 -21.50
CA ASN A 154 -9.17 7.22 -22.10
C ASN A 154 -10.50 7.49 -21.34
N LYS A 155 -10.70 6.90 -20.17
CA LYS A 155 -11.90 7.16 -19.35
C LYS A 155 -11.76 8.35 -18.40
N LEU A 156 -10.54 8.86 -18.22
CA LEU A 156 -10.31 10.02 -17.36
C LEU A 156 -10.73 11.29 -18.11
N GLN A 157 -11.80 11.90 -17.66
CA GLN A 157 -12.24 13.20 -18.16
C GLN A 157 -11.36 14.31 -17.57
N PRO A 158 -11.05 15.35 -18.33
CA PRO A 158 -10.39 16.53 -17.77
C PRO A 158 -11.28 17.27 -16.77
N HIS A 159 -10.69 17.75 -15.70
CA HIS A 159 -11.28 18.52 -14.62
C HIS A 159 -10.65 19.91 -14.54
N PRO A 160 -10.93 20.82 -15.49
CA PRO A 160 -10.30 22.15 -15.57
C PRO A 160 -10.62 23.02 -14.36
N GLU A 161 -11.72 22.78 -13.64
CA GLU A 161 -12.08 23.47 -12.40
C GLU A 161 -11.02 23.32 -11.30
N LEU A 162 -10.29 22.21 -11.26
CA LEU A 162 -9.19 21.96 -10.32
C LEU A 162 -8.03 22.94 -10.47
N ALA A 163 -7.95 23.67 -11.59
CA ALA A 163 -6.93 24.68 -11.82
C ALA A 163 -6.98 25.82 -10.80
N ASN A 164 -8.15 26.06 -10.19
CA ASN A 164 -8.36 27.09 -9.18
C ASN A 164 -8.01 26.66 -7.75
N GLU A 165 -7.71 25.38 -7.53
CA GLU A 165 -7.32 24.90 -6.21
C GLU A 165 -5.93 25.37 -5.83
N GLU A 166 -5.72 25.64 -4.54
CA GLU A 166 -4.49 26.22 -4.03
C GLU A 166 -3.64 25.17 -3.31
N LEU A 167 -2.35 25.12 -3.65
CA LEU A 167 -1.38 24.23 -3.04
C LEU A 167 -0.28 25.00 -2.33
N CYS A 168 0.23 24.43 -1.25
CA CYS A 168 1.45 24.90 -0.61
C CYS A 168 2.66 24.43 -1.42
N ILE A 169 3.55 25.35 -1.73
CA ILE A 169 4.86 25.07 -2.36
C ILE A 169 5.99 25.64 -1.52
N ILE A 170 7.12 24.96 -1.55
CA ILE A 170 8.37 25.40 -0.93
C ILE A 170 9.38 25.65 -2.05
N LEU A 171 9.66 26.90 -2.35
CA LEU A 171 10.69 27.27 -3.32
C LEU A 171 12.05 27.27 -2.66
N VAL A 172 13.02 26.57 -3.24
CA VAL A 172 14.39 26.46 -2.73
C VAL A 172 15.35 27.16 -3.69
N GLU A 173 16.24 27.98 -3.15
CA GLU A 173 17.26 28.66 -3.95
C GLU A 173 18.27 27.67 -4.51
N HIS A 174 18.47 27.70 -5.84
CA HIS A 174 19.51 26.95 -6.52
C HIS A 174 20.87 27.64 -6.39
N THR A 175 21.60 27.32 -5.32
CA THR A 175 22.94 27.89 -5.13
C THR A 175 24.07 27.01 -5.72
N ASP A 176 23.85 25.71 -5.83
CA ASP A 176 24.80 24.74 -6.33
C ASP A 176 24.09 23.41 -6.63
N THR A 177 24.33 22.84 -7.80
CA THR A 177 23.74 21.57 -8.26
C THR A 177 24.05 20.40 -7.32
N ALA A 178 25.26 20.33 -6.75
CA ALA A 178 25.61 19.27 -5.80
C ALA A 178 24.83 19.38 -4.50
N LYS A 179 24.57 20.59 -4.03
CA LYS A 179 23.71 20.86 -2.85
C LYS A 179 22.26 20.45 -3.11
N ILE A 180 21.70 20.82 -4.25
CA ILE A 180 20.32 20.46 -4.62
C ILE A 180 20.19 18.95 -4.78
N ARG A 181 21.15 18.27 -5.43
CA ARG A 181 21.20 16.80 -5.51
C ARG A 181 21.24 16.16 -4.11
N LYS A 182 22.02 16.72 -3.19
CA LYS A 182 22.08 16.25 -1.79
C LYS A 182 20.75 16.43 -1.05
N ILE A 183 20.08 17.56 -1.24
CA ILE A 183 18.76 17.85 -0.68
C ILE A 183 17.75 16.83 -1.21
N PHE A 184 17.68 16.66 -2.54
CA PHE A 184 16.81 15.68 -3.20
C PHE A 184 17.02 14.26 -2.63
N ASN A 185 18.28 13.80 -2.61
CA ASN A 185 18.60 12.45 -2.11
C ASN A 185 18.21 12.27 -0.63
N LYS A 186 18.37 13.30 0.19
CA LYS A 186 17.99 13.24 1.61
C LYS A 186 16.48 13.21 1.78
N ILE A 187 15.72 14.04 1.09
CA ILE A 187 14.26 14.04 1.14
C ILE A 187 13.73 12.65 0.81
N ASN A 188 14.18 12.07 -0.31
CA ASN A 188 13.72 10.75 -0.77
C ASN A 188 14.24 9.59 0.11
N LYS A 189 15.49 9.66 0.60
CA LYS A 189 16.09 8.60 1.42
C LYS A 189 15.48 8.51 2.82
N TYR A 190 15.11 9.65 3.41
CA TYR A 190 14.54 9.70 4.75
C TYR A 190 13.00 9.69 4.76
N ALA A 191 12.36 9.79 3.61
CA ALA A 191 10.95 9.44 3.46
C ALA A 191 10.81 7.94 3.78
N LYS A 192 10.47 7.61 5.02
CA LYS A 192 10.20 6.24 5.44
C LYS A 192 9.01 5.76 4.63
N GLN A 193 9.21 4.75 3.78
CA GLN A 193 8.07 4.06 3.17
C GLN A 193 7.21 3.51 4.32
N THR A 194 5.97 3.92 4.38
CA THR A 194 4.99 3.34 5.30
C THR A 194 4.91 1.85 5.05
N SER A 195 5.02 1.05 6.10
CA SER A 195 4.88 -0.39 5.94
C SER A 195 3.43 -0.71 5.52
N ARG A 196 3.21 -1.88 4.89
CA ARG A 196 1.85 -2.34 4.57
C ARG A 196 0.96 -2.35 5.82
N SER A 197 1.50 -2.73 6.98
CA SER A 197 0.78 -2.70 8.24
C SER A 197 0.40 -1.29 8.68
N ASP A 198 1.31 -0.30 8.50
CA ASP A 198 1.01 1.10 8.83
C ASP A 198 -0.13 1.63 7.95
N ASN A 199 -0.11 1.33 6.65
CA ASN A 199 -1.18 1.72 5.74
C ASN A 199 -2.53 1.10 6.14
N ILE A 200 -2.56 -0.20 6.47
CA ILE A 200 -3.78 -0.88 6.93
C ILE A 200 -4.30 -0.29 8.25
N ILE A 201 -3.42 0.11 9.17
CA ILE A 201 -3.81 0.70 10.45
C ILE A 201 -4.45 2.08 10.27
N THR A 202 -4.00 2.85 9.30
CA THR A 202 -4.40 4.25 9.11
C THR A 202 -5.47 4.48 8.05
N SER A 203 -5.72 3.51 7.16
CA SER A 203 -6.75 3.65 6.11
C SER A 203 -8.15 3.49 6.69
N ASP A 204 -8.95 4.54 6.66
CA ASP A 204 -10.34 4.53 7.12
C ASP A 204 -11.35 4.38 5.99
N ASP A 205 -10.94 4.53 4.75
CA ASP A 205 -11.68 4.37 3.50
C ASP A 205 -11.52 3.00 2.81
N ASP A 206 -10.58 2.19 3.27
CA ASP A 206 -10.33 0.83 2.77
C ASP A 206 -11.19 -0.21 3.51
N THR A 207 -12.16 -0.79 2.80
CA THR A 207 -13.08 -1.81 3.33
C THR A 207 -12.35 -2.96 4.01
N PHE A 208 -11.30 -3.49 3.37
CA PHE A 208 -10.56 -4.65 3.89
C PHE A 208 -9.71 -4.27 5.12
N ALA A 209 -9.18 -3.05 5.15
CA ALA A 209 -8.43 -2.52 6.28
C ALA A 209 -9.36 -2.32 7.51
N VAL A 210 -10.53 -1.75 7.31
CA VAL A 210 -11.53 -1.57 8.37
C VAL A 210 -11.96 -2.92 8.93
N ILE A 211 -12.28 -3.91 8.06
CA ILE A 211 -12.64 -5.27 8.48
C ILE A 211 -11.48 -5.91 9.28
N ALA A 212 -10.25 -5.88 8.75
CA ALA A 212 -9.10 -6.48 9.40
C ALA A 212 -8.85 -5.91 10.80
N ARG A 213 -8.99 -4.58 10.98
CA ARG A 213 -8.87 -3.93 12.30
C ARG A 213 -9.99 -4.31 13.26
N ARG A 214 -11.21 -4.48 12.79
CA ARG A 214 -12.35 -4.89 13.63
C ARG A 214 -12.21 -6.30 14.18
N LEU A 215 -11.53 -7.22 13.47
CA LEU A 215 -11.37 -8.61 13.89
C LEU A 215 -10.60 -8.77 15.22
N PHE A 216 -9.67 -7.87 15.54
CA PHE A 216 -8.87 -7.93 16.78
C PHE A 216 -9.22 -6.83 17.80
N LYS A 217 -10.26 -6.04 17.55
CA LYS A 217 -10.85 -5.17 18.58
C LYS A 217 -11.71 -5.99 19.55
N GLU A 218 -12.07 -5.38 20.65
CA GLU A 218 -13.00 -5.94 21.64
C GLU A 218 -14.27 -6.46 20.95
N GLY A 219 -14.68 -7.67 21.29
CA GLY A 219 -15.80 -8.37 20.64
C GLY A 219 -15.49 -9.05 19.31
N GLY A 220 -14.33 -8.82 18.73
CA GLY A 220 -13.87 -9.53 17.53
C GLY A 220 -13.32 -10.93 17.83
N PRO A 221 -13.32 -11.85 16.85
CA PRO A 221 -12.87 -13.24 17.04
C PRO A 221 -11.38 -13.37 17.39
N LEU A 222 -10.58 -12.38 17.11
CA LEU A 222 -9.14 -12.31 17.36
C LEU A 222 -8.79 -11.25 18.42
N ALA A 223 -9.74 -10.87 19.25
CA ALA A 223 -9.50 -9.96 20.38
C ALA A 223 -8.40 -10.49 21.29
N PRO A 224 -7.67 -9.62 22.00
CA PRO A 224 -6.63 -10.02 22.95
C PRO A 224 -7.17 -10.98 24.02
N ILE A 225 -6.36 -11.97 24.41
CA ILE A 225 -6.69 -12.93 25.47
C ILE A 225 -5.72 -12.70 26.63
N ASN A 226 -6.23 -12.37 27.81
CA ASN A 226 -5.42 -12.09 29.02
C ASN A 226 -4.30 -11.07 28.78
N GLY A 227 -4.59 -10.03 27.97
CA GLY A 227 -3.61 -8.99 27.60
C GLY A 227 -2.58 -9.42 26.55
N ILE A 228 -2.76 -10.60 25.94
CA ILE A 228 -1.90 -11.08 24.85
C ILE A 228 -2.61 -10.80 23.52
N ASP A 229 -1.99 -9.97 22.68
CA ASP A 229 -2.47 -9.71 21.32
C ASP A 229 -2.34 -10.96 20.45
N LEU A 230 -3.46 -11.39 19.82
CA LEU A 230 -3.44 -12.48 18.86
C LEU A 230 -2.93 -12.03 17.48
N VAL A 231 -2.95 -10.76 17.20
CA VAL A 231 -2.58 -10.16 15.91
C VAL A 231 -1.33 -9.28 16.05
N ASN A 232 -0.32 -9.55 15.25
CA ASN A 232 0.83 -8.64 15.12
C ASN A 232 0.48 -7.55 14.08
N TRP A 233 0.25 -6.34 14.55
CA TRP A 233 -0.02 -5.18 13.69
C TRP A 233 1.24 -4.35 13.36
N LYS A 234 2.39 -4.65 14.01
CA LYS A 234 3.66 -3.92 13.82
C LYS A 234 4.55 -4.52 12.74
N SER A 235 4.35 -5.79 12.39
CA SER A 235 5.19 -6.49 11.43
C SER A 235 4.35 -7.42 10.56
N ASN A 236 4.76 -7.56 9.30
CA ASN A 236 4.16 -8.49 8.33
C ASN A 236 4.59 -9.95 8.54
N THR A 237 5.53 -10.19 9.44
CA THR A 237 6.07 -11.51 9.74
C THR A 237 5.98 -11.82 11.23
N LEU A 238 5.87 -13.10 11.57
CA LEU A 238 5.93 -13.59 12.93
C LEU A 238 7.27 -14.27 13.17
N SER A 239 7.97 -13.84 14.23
CA SER A 239 9.13 -14.59 14.71
C SER A 239 8.68 -15.90 15.34
N GLN A 240 9.60 -16.85 15.44
CA GLN A 240 9.37 -18.15 16.05
C GLN A 240 8.82 -18.06 17.49
N ARG A 241 9.33 -17.09 18.26
CA ARG A 241 8.93 -16.84 19.65
C ARG A 241 7.70 -15.93 19.78
N SER A 242 7.10 -15.48 18.68
CA SER A 242 5.92 -14.61 18.73
C SER A 242 4.75 -15.29 19.42
N LYS A 243 4.08 -14.57 20.30
CA LYS A 243 2.83 -15.03 20.93
C LYS A 243 1.60 -14.80 20.02
N ASN A 244 1.71 -13.98 18.96
CA ASN A 244 0.61 -13.66 18.07
C ASN A 244 0.24 -14.86 17.18
N LEU A 245 -1.02 -15.05 16.85
CA LEU A 245 -1.51 -16.09 15.95
C LEU A 245 -1.27 -15.73 14.48
N THR A 246 -1.50 -14.47 14.13
CA THR A 246 -1.47 -13.97 12.76
C THR A 246 -0.90 -12.55 12.68
N THR A 247 -0.87 -11.98 11.49
CA THR A 247 -0.46 -10.58 11.25
C THR A 247 -1.62 -9.79 10.66
N LEU A 248 -1.63 -8.46 10.88
CA LEU A 248 -2.62 -7.57 10.29
C LEU A 248 -2.63 -7.64 8.75
N SER A 249 -1.45 -7.73 8.15
CA SER A 249 -1.30 -7.89 6.70
C SER A 249 -1.92 -9.19 6.18
N ALA A 250 -1.85 -10.29 6.95
CA ALA A 250 -2.51 -11.54 6.60
C ALA A 250 -4.04 -11.41 6.72
N LEU A 251 -4.55 -10.77 7.78
CA LEU A 251 -5.99 -10.51 7.94
C LEU A 251 -6.57 -9.72 6.77
N TYR A 252 -5.87 -8.68 6.35
CA TYR A 252 -6.23 -7.89 5.18
C TYR A 252 -6.32 -8.77 3.91
N THR A 253 -5.27 -9.55 3.63
CA THR A 253 -5.26 -10.44 2.46
C THR A 253 -6.33 -11.53 2.52
N ILE A 254 -6.64 -12.05 3.70
CA ILE A 254 -7.73 -13.02 3.92
C ILE A 254 -9.08 -12.37 3.59
N ALA A 255 -9.34 -11.16 4.09
CA ALA A 255 -10.57 -10.43 3.80
C ALA A 255 -10.71 -10.13 2.29
N GLU A 256 -9.65 -9.59 1.67
CA GLU A 256 -9.60 -9.34 0.22
C GLU A 256 -9.85 -10.61 -0.60
N THR A 257 -9.31 -11.76 -0.17
CA THR A 257 -9.45 -13.04 -0.88
C THR A 257 -10.86 -13.60 -0.75
N ILE A 258 -11.42 -13.68 0.46
CA ILE A 258 -12.75 -14.27 0.70
C ILE A 258 -13.85 -13.41 0.07
N LEU A 259 -13.69 -12.10 0.07
CA LEU A 259 -14.66 -11.15 -0.47
C LEU A 259 -14.43 -10.82 -1.96
N LYS A 260 -13.55 -11.55 -2.64
CA LYS A 260 -13.13 -11.25 -4.02
C LYS A 260 -14.28 -11.15 -5.02
N ASP A 261 -15.30 -11.98 -4.87
CA ASP A 261 -16.45 -12.00 -5.78
C ASP A 261 -17.52 -10.95 -5.40
N LYS A 262 -17.35 -10.26 -4.28
CA LYS A 262 -18.13 -9.11 -3.88
C LYS A 262 -17.47 -7.83 -4.42
N LYS A 263 -18.28 -6.82 -4.73
CA LYS A 263 -17.79 -5.55 -5.30
C LYS A 263 -17.32 -4.58 -4.21
N TYR A 264 -16.44 -5.03 -3.31
CA TYR A 264 -15.83 -4.16 -2.30
C TYR A 264 -14.55 -3.51 -2.82
N SER A 265 -14.23 -2.32 -2.30
CA SER A 265 -13.11 -1.50 -2.73
C SER A 265 -12.12 -1.26 -1.59
N SER A 266 -10.84 -1.14 -1.94
CA SER A 266 -9.79 -0.63 -1.07
C SER A 266 -9.68 0.91 -1.06
N LYS A 267 -10.60 1.60 -1.75
CA LYS A 267 -10.56 3.05 -1.93
C LYS A 267 -11.84 3.76 -1.48
N MET A 268 -12.88 3.02 -1.13
CA MET A 268 -14.17 3.55 -0.71
C MET A 268 -14.91 2.53 0.14
N LEU A 269 -15.44 2.98 1.26
CA LEU A 269 -16.32 2.15 2.09
C LEU A 269 -17.67 1.95 1.42
N PRO A 270 -18.26 0.75 1.50
CA PRO A 270 -19.67 0.54 1.20
C PRO A 270 -20.54 1.19 2.28
N ASP A 271 -21.85 1.16 2.10
CA ASP A 271 -22.77 1.55 3.17
C ASP A 271 -22.58 0.67 4.44
N ASN A 272 -23.09 1.15 5.56
CA ASN A 272 -22.90 0.49 6.85
C ASN A 272 -23.45 -0.94 6.90
N ALA A 273 -24.55 -1.23 6.19
CA ALA A 273 -25.15 -2.57 6.17
C ALA A 273 -24.26 -3.55 5.38
N ALA A 274 -23.78 -3.14 4.22
CA ALA A 274 -22.86 -3.94 3.40
C ALA A 274 -21.50 -4.13 4.09
N LEU A 275 -20.99 -3.11 4.79
CA LEU A 275 -19.76 -3.23 5.60
C LEU A 275 -19.94 -4.23 6.74
N GLU A 276 -21.08 -4.21 7.39
CA GLU A 276 -21.38 -5.17 8.48
C GLU A 276 -21.52 -6.60 7.94
N GLU A 277 -22.22 -6.80 6.83
CA GLU A 277 -22.30 -8.12 6.15
C GLU A 277 -20.91 -8.65 5.80
N ALA A 278 -20.06 -7.80 5.22
CA ALA A 278 -18.69 -8.15 4.87
C ALA A 278 -17.87 -8.53 6.11
N TYR A 279 -17.98 -7.75 7.19
CA TYR A 279 -17.31 -8.05 8.46
C TYR A 279 -17.78 -9.37 9.04
N GLN A 280 -19.10 -9.62 9.09
CA GLN A 280 -19.64 -10.87 9.65
C GLN A 280 -19.21 -12.09 8.83
N THR A 281 -19.09 -11.97 7.52
CA THR A 281 -18.54 -13.03 6.66
C THR A 281 -17.13 -13.43 7.11
N ILE A 282 -16.24 -12.46 7.30
CA ILE A 282 -14.85 -12.72 7.71
C ILE A 282 -14.76 -13.13 9.18
N ALA A 283 -15.56 -12.52 10.04
CA ALA A 283 -15.61 -12.89 11.46
C ALA A 283 -16.12 -14.34 11.66
N SER A 284 -17.11 -14.76 10.88
CA SER A 284 -17.63 -16.14 10.89
C SER A 284 -16.56 -17.14 10.42
N PHE A 285 -15.84 -16.83 9.31
CA PHE A 285 -14.69 -17.64 8.88
C PHE A 285 -13.70 -17.86 10.03
N TRP A 286 -13.33 -16.80 10.75
CA TRP A 286 -12.38 -16.94 11.86
C TRP A 286 -12.96 -17.68 13.05
N ARG A 287 -14.22 -17.42 13.46
CA ARG A 287 -14.86 -18.14 14.58
C ARG A 287 -14.90 -19.64 14.30
N ILE A 288 -15.43 -20.04 13.14
CA ILE A 288 -15.52 -21.45 12.76
C ILE A 288 -14.12 -22.08 12.69
N THR A 289 -13.13 -21.36 12.15
CA THR A 289 -11.76 -21.84 12.04
C THR A 289 -11.10 -22.02 13.40
N LEU A 290 -11.24 -21.04 14.30
CA LEU A 290 -10.68 -21.09 15.66
C LEU A 290 -11.32 -22.20 16.50
N ASP A 291 -12.63 -22.40 16.36
CA ASP A 291 -13.39 -23.39 17.14
C ASP A 291 -13.27 -24.80 16.57
N GLY A 292 -13.07 -24.95 15.27
CA GLY A 292 -13.08 -26.27 14.62
C GLY A 292 -11.69 -26.86 14.34
N VAL A 293 -10.63 -26.03 14.23
CA VAL A 293 -9.27 -26.51 13.93
C VAL A 293 -8.50 -26.79 15.22
N GLN A 294 -8.14 -28.07 15.44
CA GLN A 294 -7.47 -28.52 16.66
C GLN A 294 -6.17 -27.76 16.99
N ALA A 295 -5.36 -27.43 15.98
CA ALA A 295 -4.13 -26.64 16.19
C ALA A 295 -4.42 -25.24 16.74
N TYR A 296 -5.53 -24.62 16.33
CA TYR A 296 -5.92 -23.30 16.86
C TYR A 296 -6.53 -23.41 18.25
N GLN A 297 -7.27 -24.46 18.54
CA GLN A 297 -7.77 -24.73 19.91
C GLN A 297 -6.59 -24.91 20.88
N GLN A 298 -5.57 -25.72 20.52
CA GLN A 298 -4.36 -25.88 21.31
C GLN A 298 -3.61 -24.56 21.50
N TYR A 299 -3.48 -23.75 20.43
CA TYR A 299 -2.88 -22.43 20.51
C TYR A 299 -3.64 -21.52 21.50
N LEU A 300 -4.96 -21.49 21.43
CA LEU A 300 -5.80 -20.66 22.31
C LEU A 300 -5.71 -21.14 23.76
N GLU A 301 -5.66 -22.43 24.00
CA GLU A 301 -5.50 -23.00 25.34
C GLU A 301 -4.13 -22.61 25.96
N LEU A 302 -3.04 -22.78 25.20
CA LEU A 302 -1.72 -22.36 25.63
C LEU A 302 -1.68 -20.85 25.94
N THR A 303 -2.31 -20.04 25.08
CA THR A 303 -2.38 -18.58 25.25
C THR A 303 -3.17 -18.20 26.50
N ARG A 304 -4.34 -18.81 26.76
CA ARG A 304 -5.16 -18.59 27.96
C ARG A 304 -4.39 -18.92 29.23
N ASN A 305 -3.54 -19.94 29.18
CA ASN A 305 -2.72 -20.38 30.29
C ASN A 305 -1.34 -19.69 30.36
N ASN A 306 -1.12 -18.65 29.52
CA ASN A 306 0.15 -17.92 29.38
C ASN A 306 1.37 -18.84 29.16
N LYS A 307 1.17 -19.98 28.46
CA LYS A 307 2.21 -20.92 28.09
C LYS A 307 2.86 -20.55 26.75
N PRO A 308 4.13 -20.94 26.50
CA PRO A 308 4.80 -20.74 25.24
C PRO A 308 4.09 -21.49 24.08
N VAL A 309 3.91 -20.80 22.94
CA VAL A 309 3.33 -21.37 21.71
C VAL A 309 4.38 -21.69 20.64
N SER A 310 5.67 -21.48 20.95
CA SER A 310 6.79 -21.62 20.02
C SER A 310 6.88 -23.02 19.40
N ASN A 311 6.80 -24.07 20.19
CA ASN A 311 6.92 -25.46 19.73
C ASN A 311 5.77 -25.81 18.79
N LEU A 312 4.54 -25.49 19.19
CA LEU A 312 3.38 -25.72 18.35
C LEU A 312 3.50 -24.97 17.00
N ARG A 313 4.03 -23.75 17.02
CA ARG A 313 4.27 -22.96 15.82
C ARG A 313 5.39 -23.52 14.93
N GLU A 314 6.42 -24.13 15.52
CA GLU A 314 7.49 -24.78 14.77
C GLU A 314 7.01 -26.01 14.03
N GLU A 315 6.17 -26.77 14.66
CA GLU A 315 5.73 -28.09 14.17
C GLU A 315 4.55 -28.00 13.21
N ASN A 316 3.71 -26.96 13.30
CA ASN A 316 2.43 -26.90 12.60
C ASN A 316 2.32 -25.72 11.62
N LEU A 317 2.16 -26.03 10.34
CA LEU A 317 2.01 -25.05 9.26
C LEU A 317 0.75 -24.19 9.38
N LEU A 318 -0.34 -24.67 10.01
CA LEU A 318 -1.56 -23.88 10.19
C LEU A 318 -1.33 -22.62 11.03
N LEU A 319 -0.30 -22.61 11.91
CA LEU A 319 0.06 -21.44 12.69
C LEU A 319 0.95 -20.42 11.95
N LYS A 320 1.11 -20.59 10.65
CA LYS A 320 1.82 -19.63 9.79
C LYS A 320 0.83 -18.76 9.01
N PRO A 321 0.99 -17.42 9.02
CA PRO A 321 0.10 -16.52 8.29
C PRO A 321 -0.07 -16.89 6.81
N VAL A 322 0.97 -17.41 6.18
CA VAL A 322 0.94 -17.89 4.78
C VAL A 322 -0.10 -18.98 4.57
N THR A 323 -0.14 -19.96 5.46
CA THR A 323 -1.12 -21.06 5.40
C THR A 323 -2.53 -20.55 5.66
N GLN A 324 -2.69 -19.59 6.58
CA GLN A 324 -3.98 -18.95 6.85
C GLN A 324 -4.51 -18.20 5.61
N MET A 325 -3.64 -17.54 4.87
CA MET A 325 -4.00 -16.93 3.58
C MET A 325 -4.36 -17.98 2.53
N ALA A 326 -3.71 -19.15 2.52
CA ALA A 326 -4.09 -20.27 1.65
C ALA A 326 -5.48 -20.83 2.02
N LEU A 327 -5.83 -20.92 3.30
CA LEU A 327 -7.19 -21.28 3.75
C LEU A 327 -8.26 -20.30 3.27
N ALA A 328 -7.94 -19.02 3.10
CA ALA A 328 -8.86 -18.05 2.52
C ALA A 328 -9.22 -18.38 1.06
N HIS A 329 -8.28 -18.89 0.27
CA HIS A 329 -8.57 -19.40 -1.07
C HIS A 329 -9.47 -20.64 -1.05
N VAL A 330 -9.28 -21.52 -0.07
CA VAL A 330 -10.17 -22.68 0.14
C VAL A 330 -11.58 -22.19 0.48
N ALA A 331 -11.71 -21.22 1.39
CA ALA A 331 -13.01 -20.66 1.79
C ALA A 331 -13.73 -19.99 0.61
N LEU A 332 -13.01 -19.23 -0.24
CA LEU A 332 -13.57 -18.67 -1.45
C LEU A 332 -14.08 -19.77 -2.42
N MET A 333 -13.32 -20.83 -2.60
CA MET A 333 -13.76 -21.96 -3.43
C MET A 333 -14.97 -22.67 -2.83
N ALA A 334 -15.01 -22.87 -1.52
CA ALA A 334 -16.15 -23.45 -0.81
C ALA A 334 -17.42 -22.58 -1.00
N GLN A 335 -17.30 -21.24 -0.87
CA GLN A 335 -18.40 -20.32 -1.14
C GLN A 335 -18.94 -20.45 -2.57
N ARG A 336 -18.07 -20.50 -3.57
CA ARG A 336 -18.44 -20.66 -4.99
C ARG A 336 -19.17 -21.97 -5.29
N LYS A 337 -18.92 -22.99 -4.47
CA LYS A 337 -19.50 -24.34 -4.59
C LYS A 337 -20.62 -24.58 -3.57
N GLU A 338 -21.03 -23.53 -2.84
CA GLU A 338 -22.09 -23.60 -1.81
C GLU A 338 -21.81 -24.62 -0.70
N ILE A 339 -20.50 -24.86 -0.41
CA ILE A 339 -20.05 -25.75 0.68
C ILE A 339 -19.90 -24.92 1.94
N SER A 340 -20.47 -25.40 3.06
CA SER A 340 -20.29 -24.73 4.35
C SER A 340 -18.84 -24.80 4.83
N TRP A 341 -18.33 -23.69 5.37
CA TRP A 341 -16.96 -23.66 5.89
C TRP A 341 -16.76 -24.62 7.06
N ASP A 342 -17.79 -24.82 7.85
CA ASP A 342 -17.76 -25.78 8.97
C ASP A 342 -17.45 -27.22 8.51
N SER A 343 -18.07 -27.67 7.42
CA SER A 343 -17.79 -29.01 6.85
C SER A 343 -16.36 -29.14 6.33
N VAL A 344 -15.79 -28.06 5.80
CA VAL A 344 -14.40 -28.02 5.34
C VAL A 344 -13.43 -28.12 6.52
N VAL A 345 -13.68 -27.34 7.58
CA VAL A 345 -12.82 -27.28 8.77
C VAL A 345 -12.65 -28.63 9.44
N GLY A 346 -13.72 -29.44 9.54
CA GLY A 346 -13.62 -30.79 10.07
C GLY A 346 -12.61 -31.68 9.34
N LYS A 347 -12.50 -31.50 8.00
CA LYS A 347 -11.55 -32.24 7.17
C LYS A 347 -10.12 -31.74 7.29
N LEU A 348 -9.92 -30.44 7.58
CA LEU A 348 -8.58 -29.87 7.77
C LEU A 348 -7.80 -30.54 8.91
N ASN A 349 -8.48 -31.07 9.93
CA ASN A 349 -7.85 -31.79 11.05
C ASN A 349 -7.25 -33.14 10.65
N GLN A 350 -7.63 -33.68 9.49
CA GLN A 350 -7.13 -34.97 9.00
C GLN A 350 -5.90 -34.80 8.08
N ILE A 351 -5.52 -33.57 7.78
CA ILE A 351 -4.33 -33.24 6.99
C ILE A 351 -3.13 -33.17 7.92
N ASP A 352 -2.03 -33.83 7.53
CA ASP A 352 -0.75 -33.64 8.21
C ASP A 352 -0.11 -32.30 7.88
N TRP A 353 -0.17 -31.37 8.83
CA TRP A 353 0.38 -30.02 8.75
C TRP A 353 1.82 -29.90 9.24
N SER A 354 2.53 -31.00 9.40
CA SER A 354 3.93 -30.99 9.80
C SER A 354 4.82 -30.29 8.79
N PHE A 355 5.77 -29.50 9.26
CA PHE A 355 6.84 -28.95 8.44
C PHE A 355 7.67 -30.02 7.72
N ASN A 356 7.62 -31.26 8.18
CA ASN A 356 8.36 -32.40 7.61
C ASN A 356 7.56 -33.17 6.58
N ASN A 357 6.26 -32.90 6.44
CA ASN A 357 5.45 -33.53 5.44
C ASN A 357 5.90 -33.13 4.03
N GLU A 358 6.32 -34.09 3.25
CA GLU A 358 6.82 -33.88 1.87
C GLU A 358 5.79 -33.22 0.96
N LEU A 359 4.49 -33.39 1.25
CA LEU A 359 3.42 -32.75 0.47
C LEU A 359 3.65 -31.24 0.31
N TRP A 360 4.13 -30.59 1.36
CA TRP A 360 4.25 -29.12 1.41
C TRP A 360 5.56 -28.59 0.83
N PHE A 361 6.52 -29.48 0.46
CA PHE A 361 7.77 -29.04 -0.17
C PHE A 361 7.51 -28.40 -1.54
N ASN A 362 8.15 -27.27 -1.78
CA ASN A 362 8.01 -26.39 -2.94
C ASN A 362 6.56 -25.87 -3.19
N ILE A 363 5.65 -26.09 -2.24
CA ILE A 363 4.30 -25.51 -2.23
C ILE A 363 4.18 -24.44 -1.13
N LEU A 364 4.42 -24.83 0.12
CA LEU A 364 4.44 -23.93 1.28
C LEU A 364 5.83 -23.79 1.89
N VAL A 365 6.69 -24.79 1.74
CA VAL A 365 7.99 -24.90 2.40
C VAL A 365 9.10 -25.09 1.36
N ILE A 366 10.23 -24.42 1.53
CA ILE A 366 11.43 -24.59 0.73
C ILE A 366 12.65 -24.82 1.63
N GLY A 367 13.61 -25.59 1.12
CA GLY A 367 14.88 -25.91 1.78
C GLY A 367 14.85 -27.23 2.51
N SER A 368 15.98 -27.94 2.51
CA SER A 368 16.13 -29.27 3.15
C SER A 368 16.58 -29.16 4.62
N ALA A 369 17.67 -28.44 4.88
CA ALA A 369 18.22 -28.26 6.22
C ALA A 369 17.62 -27.04 6.96
N ASN A 370 17.49 -25.90 6.27
CA ASN A 370 16.89 -24.69 6.81
C ASN A 370 15.56 -24.41 6.10
N LYS A 371 14.49 -25.02 6.58
CA LYS A 371 13.16 -24.91 6.03
C LYS A 371 12.59 -23.50 6.24
N LYS A 372 12.09 -22.89 5.16
CA LYS A 372 11.46 -21.56 5.16
C LYS A 372 10.10 -21.61 4.49
N MET A 373 9.19 -20.74 4.92
CA MET A 373 7.91 -20.56 4.24
C MET A 373 8.09 -19.85 2.90
N ILE A 374 7.38 -20.30 1.88
CA ILE A 374 7.26 -19.61 0.61
C ILE A 374 6.12 -18.58 0.74
N THR A 375 6.40 -17.30 0.50
CA THR A 375 5.46 -16.20 0.79
C THR A 375 4.87 -15.54 -0.46
N GLY A 376 5.17 -16.03 -1.66
CA GLY A 376 4.66 -15.49 -2.92
C GLY A 376 3.14 -15.68 -3.09
N LYS A 377 2.47 -14.73 -3.75
CA LYS A 377 1.02 -14.80 -4.02
C LYS A 377 0.63 -16.08 -4.76
N ASP A 378 1.43 -16.48 -5.75
CA ASP A 378 1.17 -17.70 -6.55
C ASP A 378 1.30 -18.97 -5.69
N SER A 379 2.29 -19.02 -4.79
CA SER A 379 2.45 -20.14 -3.86
C SER A 379 1.30 -20.25 -2.87
N ILE A 380 0.81 -19.13 -2.35
CA ILE A 380 -0.36 -19.09 -1.46
C ILE A 380 -1.60 -19.63 -2.19
N ARG A 381 -1.83 -19.19 -3.43
CA ARG A 381 -2.93 -19.68 -4.26
C ARG A 381 -2.78 -21.16 -4.58
N SER A 382 -1.59 -21.62 -4.96
CA SER A 382 -1.29 -23.02 -5.25
C SER A 382 -1.52 -23.90 -4.03
N ALA A 383 -1.08 -23.48 -2.85
CA ALA A 383 -1.36 -24.19 -1.60
C ALA A 383 -2.87 -24.26 -1.34
N GLY A 384 -3.60 -23.17 -1.53
CA GLY A 384 -5.06 -23.13 -1.41
C GLY A 384 -5.74 -24.13 -2.34
N MET A 385 -5.28 -24.23 -3.61
CA MET A 385 -5.80 -25.22 -4.59
C MET A 385 -5.54 -26.67 -4.15
N VAL A 386 -4.35 -26.98 -3.67
CA VAL A 386 -4.00 -28.32 -3.16
C VAL A 386 -4.84 -28.68 -1.95
N ILE A 387 -4.98 -27.77 -0.98
CA ILE A 387 -5.82 -27.98 0.21
C ILE A 387 -7.28 -28.18 -0.22
N ALA A 388 -7.80 -27.34 -1.10
CA ALA A 388 -9.17 -27.46 -1.62
C ALA A 388 -9.43 -28.83 -2.27
N TYR A 389 -8.47 -29.31 -3.07
CA TYR A 389 -8.56 -30.64 -3.65
C TYR A 389 -8.65 -31.74 -2.57
N MET A 390 -7.82 -31.65 -1.54
CA MET A 390 -7.84 -32.65 -0.46
C MET A 390 -9.17 -32.69 0.27
N VAL A 391 -9.82 -31.55 0.52
CA VAL A 391 -11.04 -31.46 1.36
C VAL A 391 -12.35 -31.46 0.57
N MET A 392 -12.33 -31.08 -0.72
CA MET A 392 -13.53 -30.98 -1.55
C MET A 392 -13.30 -31.41 -3.03
N GLY A 393 -12.29 -32.25 -3.30
CA GLY A 393 -11.91 -32.62 -4.66
C GLY A 393 -13.03 -33.26 -5.48
N ASN A 394 -13.95 -33.99 -4.82
CA ASN A 394 -15.14 -34.56 -5.48
C ASN A 394 -16.10 -33.52 -6.09
N GLN A 395 -15.98 -32.26 -5.68
CA GLN A 395 -16.82 -31.15 -6.15
C GLN A 395 -16.04 -30.21 -7.09
N MET A 396 -14.77 -30.50 -7.35
CA MET A 396 -13.93 -29.74 -8.28
C MET A 396 -14.21 -30.12 -9.73
N THR A 397 -14.16 -29.13 -10.62
CA THR A 397 -14.23 -29.37 -12.05
C THR A 397 -12.97 -30.06 -12.55
N ARG A 398 -13.05 -30.70 -13.73
CA ARG A 398 -11.89 -31.36 -14.34
C ARG A 398 -10.72 -30.41 -14.53
N SER A 399 -10.98 -29.19 -14.97
CA SER A 399 -9.96 -28.15 -15.12
C SER A 399 -9.28 -27.79 -13.79
N GLU A 400 -10.05 -27.60 -12.71
CA GLU A 400 -9.50 -27.33 -11.39
C GLU A 400 -8.62 -28.48 -10.87
N VAL A 401 -9.00 -29.73 -11.13
CA VAL A 401 -8.19 -30.91 -10.77
C VAL A 401 -6.91 -30.99 -11.62
N ASP A 402 -6.99 -30.66 -12.91
CA ASP A 402 -5.81 -30.60 -13.78
C ASP A 402 -4.83 -29.49 -13.35
N ASP A 403 -5.33 -28.34 -12.90
CA ASP A 403 -4.49 -27.28 -12.30
C ASP A 403 -3.76 -27.79 -11.05
N VAL A 404 -4.45 -28.51 -10.15
CA VAL A 404 -3.81 -29.11 -8.97
C VAL A 404 -2.75 -30.13 -9.38
N ARG A 405 -3.03 -30.96 -10.38
CA ARG A 405 -2.05 -31.93 -10.90
C ARG A 405 -0.79 -31.24 -11.41
N GLN A 406 -0.96 -30.13 -12.12
CA GLN A 406 0.16 -29.35 -12.64
C GLN A 406 0.98 -28.70 -11.48
N ILE A 407 0.30 -28.18 -10.45
CA ILE A 407 0.96 -27.67 -9.24
C ILE A 407 1.83 -28.74 -8.58
N ILE A 408 1.31 -29.95 -8.39
CA ILE A 408 2.05 -31.05 -7.76
C ILE A 408 3.25 -31.48 -8.63
N ARG A 409 3.06 -31.65 -9.94
CA ARG A 409 4.14 -31.99 -10.88
C ARG A 409 5.27 -30.95 -10.85
N ASN A 410 4.92 -29.68 -10.91
CA ASN A 410 5.89 -28.58 -10.84
C ASN A 410 6.64 -28.56 -9.49
N ALA A 411 5.91 -28.75 -8.37
CA ALA A 411 6.52 -28.79 -7.05
C ALA A 411 7.48 -29.96 -6.86
N ARG A 412 7.22 -31.11 -7.51
CA ARG A 412 8.05 -32.32 -7.47
C ARG A 412 9.12 -32.35 -8.56
N ASN A 413 9.01 -31.49 -9.56
CA ASN A 413 9.78 -31.59 -10.81
C ASN A 413 9.67 -33.00 -11.42
N ASP A 414 8.45 -33.55 -11.42
CA ASP A 414 8.15 -34.91 -11.85
C ASP A 414 6.76 -34.96 -12.53
N ASP A 415 6.74 -35.21 -13.83
CA ASP A 415 5.51 -35.32 -14.62
C ASP A 415 4.64 -36.52 -14.25
N SER A 416 5.21 -37.53 -13.58
CA SER A 416 4.49 -38.72 -13.10
C SER A 416 3.88 -38.54 -11.70
N ALA A 417 4.15 -37.38 -11.03
CA ALA A 417 3.68 -37.16 -9.67
C ALA A 417 2.15 -37.25 -9.56
N THR A 418 1.70 -38.02 -8.58
CA THR A 418 0.29 -38.26 -8.33
C THR A 418 -0.34 -37.21 -7.42
N LEU A 419 -1.65 -37.03 -7.56
CA LEU A 419 -2.42 -36.14 -6.70
C LEU A 419 -2.41 -36.65 -5.23
N PRO A 420 -2.46 -35.74 -4.23
CA PRO A 420 -2.57 -36.13 -2.83
C PRO A 420 -3.89 -36.88 -2.56
N ARG A 421 -3.96 -37.60 -1.47
CA ARG A 421 -5.18 -38.29 -1.06
C ARG A 421 -6.26 -37.29 -0.67
N MET A 422 -7.47 -37.49 -1.19
CA MET A 422 -8.66 -36.75 -0.72
C MET A 422 -9.06 -37.22 0.67
N ILE A 423 -9.51 -36.29 1.48
CA ILE A 423 -10.08 -36.54 2.81
C ILE A 423 -11.57 -36.89 2.63
N PRO A 424 -12.02 -38.03 3.14
CA PRO A 424 -13.38 -38.54 2.97
C PRO A 424 -14.47 -37.63 3.57
#